data_837f92fe11e3836bf3531ff8d4d0e350
#
_entry.id   837f92fe11e3836bf3531ff8d4d0e350
#
_cell.length_a   1.000
_cell.length_b   1.000
_cell.length_c   1.000
_cell.angle_alpha   90.00
_cell.angle_beta   90.00
_cell.angle_gamma   90.00
#
_symmetry.space_group_name_H-M   'P 1'
#
loop_
_entity.id
_entity.type
_entity.pdbx_description
1 polymer ?
#
loop_
_entity_poly.entity_id
_entity_poly.type
_entity_poly.pdbx_seq_one_letter_code
_entity_poly.pdbx_strand_id
1 'polypeptide(L)'
;MTLIKEDVLNGRKLELYQQNSLPEWGYEKPQTDTFAIYYPKDYDPEKSYPLWVVFHSAGHDVYSTIECIKEEGNHDIYHVVDDAFGLILDCRANTQGTTDWWWGGASAQADLSDPEVIKKRSIETQPVEKRCIATVLDTMAKYPIDENRVYACGNSMGGSGSLGIALSRGDIFAGIKANVPAGVRHAADRCCLDLEAPEGFKIPDPPIVVDYSAQNDGWSDGHEVLYDGMNAKKYLLMGFWGAFGHANNHAQIAKYNDLIHSFDLFGVKKNEAYPAFTNASTNDPLPWPSDRDSKAAGQVNAFFRWEVIKDEENEFEITLRLINESDWQTRVELPKESTADVTMRRLQNFKPNDGDEIAWEYGDAKGNVTCKDGIFTVEKLAITQSGCILKFNK
;
A
#
# COMPACT_ATOMS: atom_id res chain seq x y z
N MET A 1 -7.82 -17.13 -20.02
CA MET A 1 -8.02 -17.75 -18.67
C MET A 1 -8.92 -18.95 -18.79
N THR A 2 -8.58 -20.07 -18.18
CA THR A 2 -9.35 -21.33 -18.19
C THR A 2 -9.69 -21.69 -16.76
N LEU A 3 -10.98 -21.85 -16.44
CA LEU A 3 -11.42 -22.38 -15.15
C LEU A 3 -11.02 -23.85 -15.06
N ILE A 4 -10.27 -24.22 -14.02
CA ILE A 4 -9.80 -25.59 -13.79
C ILE A 4 -10.46 -26.29 -12.61
N LYS A 5 -10.98 -25.53 -11.64
CA LYS A 5 -11.68 -26.08 -10.46
C LYS A 5 -12.61 -25.03 -9.86
N GLU A 6 -13.76 -25.49 -9.37
CA GLU A 6 -14.61 -24.77 -8.43
C GLU A 6 -14.61 -25.53 -7.10
N ASP A 7 -14.64 -24.78 -6.00
CA ASP A 7 -14.63 -25.32 -4.64
C ASP A 7 -15.42 -24.40 -3.70
N VAL A 8 -15.59 -24.81 -2.46
CA VAL A 8 -16.16 -24.01 -1.38
C VAL A 8 -15.17 -23.99 -0.22
N LEU A 9 -14.73 -22.79 0.16
CA LEU A 9 -13.82 -22.57 1.27
C LEU A 9 -14.50 -21.68 2.31
N ASN A 10 -14.60 -22.13 3.55
CA ASN A 10 -15.27 -21.41 4.65
C ASN A 10 -16.69 -20.89 4.27
N GLY A 11 -17.45 -21.70 3.51
CA GLY A 11 -18.80 -21.35 3.06
C GLY A 11 -18.86 -20.34 1.89
N ARG A 12 -17.72 -19.95 1.33
CA ARG A 12 -17.60 -19.02 0.20
C ARG A 12 -17.13 -19.75 -1.05
N LYS A 13 -17.62 -19.37 -2.22
CA LYS A 13 -17.19 -19.93 -3.50
C LYS A 13 -15.73 -19.58 -3.76
N LEU A 14 -14.97 -20.55 -4.26
CA LEU A 14 -13.60 -20.43 -4.73
C LEU A 14 -13.52 -20.97 -6.17
N GLU A 15 -12.97 -20.16 -7.07
CA GLU A 15 -12.66 -20.55 -8.45
C GLU A 15 -11.15 -20.54 -8.67
N LEU A 16 -10.61 -21.61 -9.24
CA LEU A 16 -9.21 -21.73 -9.61
C LEU A 16 -9.06 -21.68 -11.13
N TYR A 17 -8.17 -20.83 -11.60
CA TYR A 17 -7.92 -20.57 -13.01
C TYR A 17 -6.48 -20.85 -13.39
N GLN A 18 -6.28 -21.21 -14.65
CA GLN A 18 -5.00 -21.16 -15.34
C GLN A 18 -5.01 -20.09 -16.44
N GLN A 19 -3.87 -19.44 -16.63
CA GLN A 19 -3.61 -18.51 -17.71
C GLN A 19 -2.25 -18.77 -18.32
N ASN A 20 -2.17 -18.77 -19.65
CA ASN A 20 -0.91 -18.80 -20.37
C ASN A 20 -0.36 -17.37 -20.47
N SER A 21 0.97 -17.25 -20.41
CA SER A 21 1.63 -15.96 -20.64
C SER A 21 1.31 -15.43 -22.04
N LEU A 22 1.09 -14.12 -22.12
CA LEU A 22 0.90 -13.43 -23.38
C LEU A 22 2.24 -12.87 -23.87
N PRO A 23 2.48 -12.80 -25.21
CA PRO A 23 3.72 -12.27 -25.76
C PRO A 23 4.06 -10.85 -25.29
N GLU A 24 3.05 -9.99 -25.14
CA GLU A 24 3.19 -8.60 -24.69
C GLU A 24 3.66 -8.46 -23.23
N TRP A 25 3.58 -9.52 -22.42
CA TRP A 25 4.16 -9.50 -21.07
C TRP A 25 5.69 -9.60 -21.11
N GLY A 26 6.24 -10.20 -22.18
CA GLY A 26 7.69 -10.21 -22.44
C GLY A 26 8.45 -11.32 -21.71
N TYR A 27 7.80 -12.41 -21.31
CA TYR A 27 8.52 -13.60 -20.84
C TYR A 27 9.36 -14.20 -21.97
N GLU A 28 10.60 -14.59 -21.66
CA GLU A 28 11.49 -15.23 -22.64
C GLU A 28 10.94 -16.56 -23.15
N LYS A 29 10.25 -17.29 -22.30
CA LYS A 29 9.58 -18.56 -22.63
C LYS A 29 8.13 -18.53 -22.19
N PRO A 30 7.22 -19.11 -22.98
CA PRO A 30 5.84 -19.28 -22.56
C PRO A 30 5.75 -20.02 -21.23
N GLN A 31 4.89 -19.55 -20.33
CA GLN A 31 4.59 -20.21 -19.07
C GLN A 31 3.10 -20.21 -18.81
N THR A 32 2.66 -21.06 -17.88
CA THR A 32 1.29 -21.16 -17.41
C THR A 32 1.27 -20.87 -15.93
N ASP A 33 0.52 -19.88 -15.53
CA ASP A 33 0.34 -19.48 -14.14
C ASP A 33 -1.05 -19.85 -13.64
N THR A 34 -1.17 -20.02 -12.34
CA THR A 34 -2.44 -20.29 -11.67
C THR A 34 -2.83 -19.07 -10.83
N PHE A 35 -4.11 -18.83 -10.68
CA PHE A 35 -4.63 -17.86 -9.72
C PHE A 35 -6.01 -18.30 -9.24
N ALA A 36 -6.46 -17.77 -8.10
CA ALA A 36 -7.78 -18.07 -7.57
C ALA A 36 -8.60 -16.81 -7.34
N ILE A 37 -9.93 -16.97 -7.53
CA ILE A 37 -10.93 -15.97 -7.18
C ILE A 37 -11.73 -16.52 -5.99
N TYR A 38 -11.71 -15.77 -4.90
CA TYR A 38 -12.45 -16.08 -3.67
C TYR A 38 -13.60 -15.09 -3.53
N TYR A 39 -14.80 -15.59 -3.53
CA TYR A 39 -16.02 -14.77 -3.56
C TYR A 39 -16.33 -14.14 -2.21
N PRO A 40 -17.06 -13.01 -2.16
CA PRO A 40 -17.64 -12.51 -0.92
C PRO A 40 -18.55 -13.55 -0.27
N LYS A 41 -18.70 -13.46 1.05
CA LYS A 41 -19.73 -14.18 1.76
C LYS A 41 -21.10 -13.60 1.35
N ASP A 42 -22.10 -14.49 1.19
CA ASP A 42 -23.43 -14.06 0.76
C ASP A 42 -23.43 -13.25 -0.54
N TYR A 43 -22.64 -13.72 -1.53
CA TYR A 43 -22.46 -13.03 -2.82
C TYR A 43 -23.78 -12.73 -3.52
N ASP A 44 -23.96 -11.49 -3.92
CA ASP A 44 -25.09 -10.96 -4.66
C ASP A 44 -24.57 -10.30 -5.97
N PRO A 45 -24.91 -10.81 -7.17
CA PRO A 45 -24.41 -10.30 -8.43
C PRO A 45 -24.83 -8.85 -8.75
N GLU A 46 -25.85 -8.32 -8.05
CA GLU A 46 -26.33 -6.95 -8.23
C GLU A 46 -25.55 -5.92 -7.38
N LYS A 47 -24.65 -6.39 -6.52
CA LYS A 47 -23.78 -5.54 -5.67
C LYS A 47 -22.40 -5.42 -6.27
N SER A 48 -21.73 -4.31 -5.94
CA SER A 48 -20.33 -4.07 -6.23
C SER A 48 -19.49 -4.25 -4.98
N TYR A 49 -18.32 -4.88 -5.12
CA TYR A 49 -17.49 -5.32 -4.01
C TYR A 49 -16.04 -4.82 -4.10
N PRO A 50 -15.36 -4.59 -2.99
CA PRO A 50 -13.91 -4.40 -2.97
C PRO A 50 -13.19 -5.63 -3.55
N LEU A 51 -11.96 -5.39 -4.04
CA LEU A 51 -11.03 -6.45 -4.44
C LEU A 51 -9.80 -6.44 -3.54
N TRP A 52 -9.52 -7.57 -2.90
CA TRP A 52 -8.31 -7.82 -2.11
C TRP A 52 -7.36 -8.70 -2.91
N VAL A 53 -6.26 -8.12 -3.42
CA VAL A 53 -5.26 -8.81 -4.23
C VAL A 53 -4.15 -9.33 -3.33
N VAL A 54 -3.99 -10.63 -3.26
CA VAL A 54 -3.08 -11.34 -2.36
C VAL A 54 -1.82 -11.77 -3.09
N PHE A 55 -0.68 -11.32 -2.58
CA PHE A 55 0.66 -11.71 -3.01
C PHE A 55 1.28 -12.63 -1.96
N HIS A 56 1.56 -13.87 -2.31
CA HIS A 56 2.06 -14.87 -1.35
C HIS A 56 3.56 -14.71 -1.03
N SER A 57 3.98 -15.29 0.09
CA SER A 57 5.36 -15.34 0.57
C SER A 57 6.23 -16.28 -0.26
N ALA A 58 7.55 -16.17 -0.10
CA ALA A 58 8.50 -17.14 -0.64
C ALA A 58 8.20 -18.56 -0.11
N GLY A 59 8.33 -19.54 -1.00
CA GLY A 59 8.02 -20.94 -0.68
C GLY A 59 6.52 -21.29 -0.68
N HIS A 60 5.65 -20.31 -0.83
CA HIS A 60 4.22 -20.50 -1.04
C HIS A 60 3.88 -20.55 -2.55
N ASP A 61 2.63 -20.93 -2.80
CA ASP A 61 1.95 -20.85 -4.08
C ASP A 61 0.45 -20.56 -3.84
N VAL A 62 -0.34 -20.50 -4.90
CA VAL A 62 -1.78 -20.26 -4.76
C VAL A 62 -2.47 -21.29 -3.85
N TYR A 63 -2.04 -22.54 -3.89
CA TYR A 63 -2.67 -23.63 -3.10
C TYR A 63 -2.35 -23.50 -1.61
N SER A 64 -1.09 -23.28 -1.26
CA SER A 64 -0.69 -23.05 0.14
C SER A 64 -1.27 -21.76 0.70
N THR A 65 -1.47 -20.73 -0.12
CA THR A 65 -2.16 -19.50 0.27
C THR A 65 -3.63 -19.76 0.58
N ILE A 66 -4.31 -20.59 -0.23
CA ILE A 66 -5.68 -21.03 0.03
C ILE A 66 -5.78 -21.82 1.36
N GLU A 67 -4.81 -22.68 1.65
CA GLU A 67 -4.77 -23.39 2.94
C GLU A 67 -4.56 -22.42 4.12
N CYS A 68 -3.73 -21.38 3.97
CA CYS A 68 -3.59 -20.33 4.99
C CYS A 68 -4.90 -19.56 5.23
N ILE A 69 -5.69 -19.29 4.19
CA ILE A 69 -7.02 -18.66 4.31
C ILE A 69 -8.01 -19.56 5.06
N LYS A 70 -7.87 -20.88 4.89
CA LYS A 70 -8.69 -21.87 5.55
C LYS A 70 -8.41 -22.00 7.04
N GLU A 71 -7.15 -21.82 7.44
CA GLU A 71 -6.68 -21.98 8.81
C GLU A 71 -6.72 -20.64 9.55
N GLU A 72 -7.48 -20.57 10.61
CA GLU A 72 -7.59 -19.37 11.43
C GLU A 72 -6.23 -19.05 12.10
N GLY A 73 -5.77 -17.79 11.98
CA GLY A 73 -4.55 -17.28 12.62
C GLY A 73 -3.24 -17.56 11.90
N ASN A 74 -3.26 -18.21 10.71
CA ASN A 74 -2.06 -18.42 9.91
C ASN A 74 -2.03 -17.41 8.74
N HIS A 75 -0.96 -16.59 8.62
CA HIS A 75 -0.85 -15.55 7.62
C HIS A 75 -2.13 -14.69 7.51
N ASP A 76 -2.52 -14.08 8.61
CA ASP A 76 -3.76 -13.30 8.76
C ASP A 76 -4.00 -12.27 7.65
N ILE A 77 -2.91 -11.73 7.05
CA ILE A 77 -2.99 -10.80 5.92
C ILE A 77 -3.61 -11.40 4.66
N TYR A 78 -3.63 -12.73 4.52
CA TYR A 78 -4.27 -13.41 3.38
C TYR A 78 -5.78 -13.56 3.58
N HIS A 79 -6.28 -13.34 4.79
CA HIS A 79 -7.70 -13.49 5.07
C HIS A 79 -8.47 -12.34 4.40
N VAL A 80 -9.26 -12.71 3.42
CA VAL A 80 -10.13 -11.80 2.69
C VAL A 80 -11.36 -11.50 3.52
N VAL A 81 -11.65 -10.24 3.79
CA VAL A 81 -12.86 -9.84 4.54
C VAL A 81 -14.13 -10.33 3.89
N ASP A 82 -15.20 -10.51 4.67
CA ASP A 82 -16.43 -11.19 4.24
C ASP A 82 -17.13 -10.52 3.05
N ASP A 83 -17.04 -9.22 2.92
CA ASP A 83 -17.71 -8.43 1.88
C ASP A 83 -16.79 -8.04 0.71
N ALA A 84 -15.65 -8.72 0.52
CA ALA A 84 -14.73 -8.49 -0.59
C ALA A 84 -14.47 -9.74 -1.43
N PHE A 85 -14.16 -9.53 -2.71
CA PHE A 85 -13.50 -10.55 -3.52
C PHE A 85 -12.03 -10.65 -3.14
N GLY A 86 -11.49 -11.88 -3.16
CA GLY A 86 -10.06 -12.13 -3.11
C GLY A 86 -9.54 -12.55 -4.49
N LEU A 87 -8.46 -11.93 -4.95
CA LEU A 87 -7.67 -12.41 -6.07
C LEU A 87 -6.34 -12.92 -5.52
N ILE A 88 -6.15 -14.23 -5.54
CA ILE A 88 -4.95 -14.88 -5.03
C ILE A 88 -4.06 -15.19 -6.22
N LEU A 89 -2.97 -14.43 -6.35
CA LEU A 89 -2.01 -14.59 -7.44
C LEU A 89 -0.97 -15.66 -7.12
N ASP A 90 -0.26 -16.16 -8.15
CA ASP A 90 0.81 -17.13 -8.02
C ASP A 90 2.14 -16.57 -8.56
N CYS A 91 3.23 -16.81 -7.84
CA CYS A 91 4.59 -16.46 -8.23
C CYS A 91 5.57 -17.50 -7.69
N ARG A 92 5.40 -18.74 -8.13
CA ARG A 92 6.35 -19.82 -7.85
C ARG A 92 7.44 -19.86 -8.92
N ALA A 93 8.32 -20.85 -8.84
CA ALA A 93 9.37 -21.03 -9.84
C ALA A 93 8.80 -21.01 -11.26
N ASN A 94 9.35 -20.15 -12.09
CA ASN A 94 9.01 -20.00 -13.50
C ASN A 94 9.53 -21.20 -14.31
N THR A 95 9.32 -21.20 -15.63
CA THR A 95 9.77 -22.26 -16.54
C THR A 95 11.29 -22.47 -16.58
N GLN A 96 12.08 -21.56 -16.00
CA GLN A 96 13.53 -21.67 -15.86
C GLN A 96 13.96 -22.23 -14.51
N GLY A 97 13.00 -22.55 -13.62
CA GLY A 97 13.26 -23.02 -12.27
C GLY A 97 13.69 -21.93 -11.27
N THR A 98 13.51 -20.67 -11.63
CA THR A 98 13.80 -19.50 -10.77
C THR A 98 12.50 -18.84 -10.32
N THR A 99 12.49 -18.28 -9.12
CA THR A 99 11.35 -17.50 -8.64
C THR A 99 11.42 -16.07 -9.16
N ASP A 100 10.32 -15.55 -9.69
CA ASP A 100 10.24 -14.17 -10.20
C ASP A 100 10.22 -13.13 -9.06
N TRP A 101 9.99 -13.53 -7.84
CA TRP A 101 9.97 -12.66 -6.66
C TRP A 101 9.02 -11.46 -6.78
N TRP A 102 7.98 -11.56 -7.58
CA TRP A 102 7.02 -10.51 -7.92
C TRP A 102 7.61 -9.29 -8.66
N TRP A 103 8.93 -9.22 -8.86
CA TRP A 103 9.62 -8.08 -9.48
C TRP A 103 10.67 -8.47 -10.54
N GLY A 104 10.59 -9.68 -11.07
CA GLY A 104 11.37 -10.06 -12.24
C GLY A 104 12.60 -10.93 -11.96
N GLY A 105 12.58 -11.68 -10.86
CA GLY A 105 13.53 -12.73 -10.56
C GLY A 105 14.72 -12.36 -9.69
N ALA A 106 15.52 -13.38 -9.34
CA ALA A 106 16.71 -13.22 -8.50
C ALA A 106 17.76 -12.28 -9.13
N SER A 107 17.78 -12.15 -10.46
CA SER A 107 18.58 -11.16 -11.17
C SER A 107 18.17 -9.72 -10.82
N ALA A 108 16.99 -9.53 -10.25
CA ALA A 108 16.60 -8.27 -9.69
C ALA A 108 17.46 -7.86 -8.47
N GLN A 109 18.17 -8.79 -7.87
CA GLN A 109 19.22 -8.52 -6.87
C GLN A 109 20.60 -8.29 -7.52
N ALA A 110 20.71 -8.44 -8.86
CA ALA A 110 21.95 -8.20 -9.55
C ALA A 110 22.32 -6.73 -9.47
N ASP A 111 23.47 -6.53 -8.92
CA ASP A 111 24.26 -5.31 -8.90
C ASP A 111 23.47 -4.00 -8.71
N LEU A 112 22.90 -3.84 -7.51
CA LEU A 112 22.32 -2.57 -7.06
C LEU A 112 23.39 -1.45 -6.92
N SER A 113 24.65 -1.74 -7.24
CA SER A 113 25.72 -0.73 -7.25
C SER A 113 25.80 0.04 -8.56
N ASP A 114 25.13 -0.43 -9.63
CA ASP A 114 25.10 0.27 -10.92
C ASP A 114 23.89 1.20 -11.01
N PRO A 115 24.06 2.54 -10.95
CA PRO A 115 22.96 3.49 -11.04
C PRO A 115 22.13 3.38 -12.33
N GLU A 116 22.72 2.96 -13.46
CA GLU A 116 21.98 2.81 -14.70
C GLU A 116 21.06 1.58 -14.68
N VAL A 117 21.50 0.50 -14.02
CA VAL A 117 20.65 -0.69 -13.80
C VAL A 117 19.47 -0.33 -12.91
N ILE A 118 19.70 0.40 -11.80
CA ILE A 118 18.64 0.86 -10.89
C ILE A 118 17.65 1.74 -11.65
N LYS A 119 18.13 2.74 -12.37
CA LYS A 119 17.33 3.68 -13.14
C LYS A 119 16.46 2.97 -14.19
N LYS A 120 17.05 2.03 -14.92
CA LYS A 120 16.32 1.21 -15.90
C LYS A 120 15.21 0.39 -15.24
N ARG A 121 15.49 -0.23 -14.11
CA ARG A 121 14.52 -1.04 -13.35
C ARG A 121 13.38 -0.22 -12.75
N SER A 122 13.64 1.03 -12.39
CA SER A 122 12.61 1.96 -11.89
C SER A 122 11.58 2.31 -12.96
N ILE A 123 11.94 2.22 -14.24
CA ILE A 123 11.05 2.57 -15.36
C ILE A 123 10.41 1.33 -15.99
N GLU A 124 11.19 0.27 -16.18
CA GLU A 124 10.73 -0.92 -16.92
C GLU A 124 9.93 -1.87 -16.05
N THR A 125 8.65 -2.00 -16.35
CA THR A 125 7.78 -3.00 -15.73
C THR A 125 8.20 -4.42 -16.20
N GLN A 126 8.42 -5.30 -15.25
CA GLN A 126 8.87 -6.68 -15.51
C GLN A 126 7.71 -7.57 -15.99
N PRO A 127 7.98 -8.71 -16.67
CA PRO A 127 6.94 -9.61 -17.16
C PRO A 127 5.94 -10.06 -16.11
N VAL A 128 6.41 -10.43 -14.92
CA VAL A 128 5.54 -10.84 -13.80
C VAL A 128 4.63 -9.71 -13.32
N GLU A 129 5.12 -8.47 -13.28
CA GLU A 129 4.32 -7.30 -12.92
C GLU A 129 3.22 -7.04 -13.95
N LYS A 130 3.57 -7.12 -15.25
CA LYS A 130 2.60 -6.98 -16.35
C LYS A 130 1.51 -8.05 -16.28
N ARG A 131 1.90 -9.31 -16.01
CA ARG A 131 0.96 -10.41 -15.80
C ARG A 131 0.03 -10.13 -14.63
N CYS A 132 0.57 -9.77 -13.47
CA CYS A 132 -0.23 -9.49 -12.28
C CYS A 132 -1.24 -8.35 -12.54
N ILE A 133 -0.79 -7.25 -13.12
CA ILE A 133 -1.66 -6.11 -13.47
C ILE A 133 -2.74 -6.53 -14.47
N ALA A 134 -2.39 -7.28 -15.52
CA ALA A 134 -3.37 -7.79 -16.49
C ALA A 134 -4.41 -8.68 -15.79
N THR A 135 -3.99 -9.56 -14.87
CA THR A 135 -4.91 -10.44 -14.13
C THR A 135 -5.85 -9.63 -13.22
N VAL A 136 -5.36 -8.57 -12.57
CA VAL A 136 -6.18 -7.65 -11.78
C VAL A 136 -7.24 -6.97 -12.67
N LEU A 137 -6.82 -6.39 -13.80
CA LEU A 137 -7.73 -5.69 -14.73
C LEU A 137 -8.78 -6.64 -15.33
N ASP A 138 -8.38 -7.84 -15.71
CA ASP A 138 -9.30 -8.88 -16.21
C ASP A 138 -10.30 -9.33 -15.13
N THR A 139 -9.86 -9.41 -13.87
CA THR A 139 -10.74 -9.70 -12.73
C THR A 139 -11.76 -8.59 -12.53
N MET A 140 -11.31 -7.33 -12.53
CA MET A 140 -12.20 -6.17 -12.43
C MET A 140 -13.23 -6.11 -13.57
N ALA A 141 -12.85 -6.50 -14.78
CA ALA A 141 -13.74 -6.51 -15.92
C ALA A 141 -14.77 -7.67 -15.90
N LYS A 142 -14.41 -8.80 -15.26
CA LYS A 142 -15.23 -10.02 -15.25
C LYS A 142 -16.20 -10.09 -14.07
N TYR A 143 -15.82 -9.55 -12.92
CA TYR A 143 -16.59 -9.62 -11.68
C TYR A 143 -17.11 -8.25 -11.26
N PRO A 144 -18.17 -8.15 -10.45
CA PRO A 144 -18.73 -6.88 -10.01
C PRO A 144 -17.84 -6.21 -8.96
N ILE A 145 -16.65 -5.80 -9.38
CA ILE A 145 -15.68 -5.10 -8.54
C ILE A 145 -15.93 -3.60 -8.56
N ASP A 146 -15.92 -2.98 -7.39
CA ASP A 146 -15.82 -1.53 -7.26
C ASP A 146 -14.38 -1.09 -7.64
N GLU A 147 -14.23 -0.50 -8.81
CA GLU A 147 -12.93 -0.06 -9.33
C GLU A 147 -12.20 0.94 -8.43
N ASN A 148 -12.92 1.58 -7.51
CA ASN A 148 -12.36 2.53 -6.56
C ASN A 148 -11.86 1.86 -5.26
N ARG A 149 -12.17 0.59 -5.04
CA ARG A 149 -11.82 -0.16 -3.84
C ARG A 149 -11.02 -1.43 -4.17
N VAL A 150 -9.86 -1.24 -4.79
CA VAL A 150 -8.90 -2.31 -5.11
C VAL A 150 -7.67 -2.16 -4.21
N TYR A 151 -7.32 -3.22 -3.49
CA TYR A 151 -6.24 -3.19 -2.50
C TYR A 151 -5.25 -4.31 -2.76
N ALA A 152 -3.97 -4.06 -2.48
CA ALA A 152 -2.90 -5.05 -2.56
C ALA A 152 -2.42 -5.43 -1.16
N CYS A 153 -2.15 -6.71 -0.93
CA CYS A 153 -1.59 -7.17 0.32
C CYS A 153 -0.59 -8.31 0.14
N GLY A 154 0.30 -8.45 1.08
CA GLY A 154 1.22 -9.57 1.09
C GLY A 154 2.11 -9.63 2.32
N ASN A 155 2.71 -10.80 2.52
CA ASN A 155 3.64 -11.07 3.59
C ASN A 155 5.02 -11.42 3.03
N SER A 156 6.10 -10.96 3.63
CA SER A 156 7.47 -11.30 3.23
C SER A 156 7.75 -10.93 1.76
N MET A 157 8.11 -11.89 0.91
CA MET A 157 8.24 -11.71 -0.53
C MET A 157 6.96 -11.09 -1.13
N GLY A 158 5.77 -11.49 -0.67
CA GLY A 158 4.50 -10.92 -1.12
C GLY A 158 4.26 -9.50 -0.61
N GLY A 159 4.77 -9.16 0.57
CA GLY A 159 4.76 -7.78 1.09
C GLY A 159 5.55 -6.84 0.18
N SER A 160 6.76 -7.25 -0.20
CA SER A 160 7.55 -6.50 -1.20
C SER A 160 6.89 -6.48 -2.57
N GLY A 161 6.27 -7.60 -2.98
CA GLY A 161 5.55 -7.70 -4.25
C GLY A 161 4.37 -6.75 -4.32
N SER A 162 3.58 -6.66 -3.23
CA SER A 162 2.47 -5.72 -3.16
C SER A 162 2.93 -4.26 -3.24
N LEU A 163 4.03 -3.90 -2.55
CA LEU A 163 4.65 -2.59 -2.65
C LEU A 163 5.19 -2.33 -4.06
N GLY A 164 5.99 -3.24 -4.61
CA GLY A 164 6.64 -3.06 -5.91
C GLY A 164 5.68 -2.95 -7.08
N ILE A 165 4.57 -3.70 -7.04
CA ILE A 165 3.57 -3.69 -8.11
C ILE A 165 2.56 -2.57 -7.94
N ALA A 166 2.06 -2.35 -6.72
CA ALA A 166 0.92 -1.45 -6.52
C ALA A 166 1.32 0.00 -6.23
N LEU A 167 2.49 0.28 -5.65
CA LEU A 167 2.86 1.65 -5.23
C LEU A 167 2.89 2.64 -6.39
N SER A 168 3.35 2.22 -7.56
CA SER A 168 3.37 3.04 -8.78
C SER A 168 2.04 3.03 -9.56
N ARG A 169 1.02 2.33 -9.07
CA ARG A 169 -0.26 2.10 -9.76
C ARG A 169 -1.46 2.63 -8.96
N GLY A 170 -1.37 3.87 -8.49
CA GLY A 170 -2.50 4.56 -7.88
C GLY A 170 -3.71 4.78 -8.81
N ASP A 171 -3.54 4.53 -10.11
CA ASP A 171 -4.62 4.42 -11.10
C ASP A 171 -5.48 3.16 -10.93
N ILE A 172 -4.95 2.13 -10.26
CA ILE A 172 -5.66 0.87 -10.00
C ILE A 172 -5.95 0.70 -8.50
N PHE A 173 -4.91 0.85 -7.66
CA PHE A 173 -5.00 0.51 -6.25
C PHE A 173 -5.33 1.72 -5.37
N ALA A 174 -6.24 1.51 -4.41
CA ALA A 174 -6.59 2.50 -3.39
C ALA A 174 -5.63 2.45 -2.19
N GLY A 175 -5.23 1.24 -1.78
CA GLY A 175 -4.37 1.03 -0.63
C GLY A 175 -3.53 -0.24 -0.71
N ILE A 176 -2.47 -0.29 0.08
CA ILE A 176 -1.55 -1.42 0.21
C ILE A 176 -1.40 -1.76 1.69
N LYS A 177 -1.45 -3.05 2.03
CA LYS A 177 -1.06 -3.57 3.34
C LYS A 177 0.10 -4.54 3.18
N ALA A 178 1.28 -4.17 3.67
CA ALA A 178 2.48 -4.98 3.58
C ALA A 178 2.90 -5.46 4.97
N ASN A 179 3.09 -6.77 5.14
CA ASN A 179 3.56 -7.36 6.39
C ASN A 179 4.97 -7.90 6.19
N VAL A 180 5.90 -7.48 7.05
CA VAL A 180 7.32 -7.85 7.03
C VAL A 180 7.89 -7.98 5.62
N PRO A 181 7.70 -6.97 4.76
CA PRO A 181 8.12 -7.05 3.36
C PRO A 181 9.63 -7.30 3.27
N ALA A 182 10.02 -8.25 2.41
CA ALA A 182 11.39 -8.70 2.28
C ALA A 182 12.07 -8.05 1.07
N GLY A 183 13.06 -7.19 1.32
CA GLY A 183 13.82 -6.53 0.25
C GLY A 183 13.02 -5.45 -0.48
N VAL A 184 12.62 -4.40 0.24
CA VAL A 184 11.77 -3.31 -0.29
C VAL A 184 12.48 -2.34 -1.24
N ARG A 185 13.79 -2.50 -1.42
CA ARG A 185 14.61 -1.62 -2.26
C ARG A 185 14.05 -1.46 -3.68
N HIS A 186 13.58 -2.57 -4.30
CA HIS A 186 13.00 -2.52 -5.64
C HIS A 186 11.71 -1.69 -5.71
N ALA A 187 10.91 -1.63 -4.64
CA ALA A 187 9.73 -0.76 -4.58
C ALA A 187 10.11 0.72 -4.53
N ALA A 188 11.15 1.04 -3.75
CA ALA A 188 11.73 2.39 -3.71
C ALA A 188 12.30 2.79 -5.08
N ASP A 189 13.04 1.90 -5.73
CA ASP A 189 13.59 2.11 -7.08
C ASP A 189 12.48 2.33 -8.11
N ARG A 190 11.43 1.49 -8.07
CA ARG A 190 10.28 1.57 -8.98
C ARG A 190 9.59 2.93 -8.93
N CYS A 191 9.59 3.58 -7.77
CA CYS A 191 8.97 4.88 -7.55
C CYS A 191 9.98 6.03 -7.52
N CYS A 192 11.24 5.78 -7.81
CA CYS A 192 12.35 6.76 -7.73
C CYS A 192 12.35 7.53 -6.39
N LEU A 193 12.19 6.81 -5.26
CA LEU A 193 12.02 7.48 -3.97
C LEU A 193 13.27 8.24 -3.52
N ASP A 194 14.46 7.66 -3.70
CA ASP A 194 15.76 8.26 -3.39
C ASP A 194 16.64 8.53 -4.63
N LEU A 195 16.08 8.30 -5.82
CA LEU A 195 16.78 8.50 -7.08
C LEU A 195 16.21 9.72 -7.80
N GLU A 196 17.05 10.37 -8.59
CA GLU A 196 16.60 11.36 -9.55
C GLU A 196 15.73 10.66 -10.60
N ALA A 197 14.46 11.06 -10.66
CA ALA A 197 13.54 10.48 -11.63
C ALA A 197 13.96 10.85 -13.06
N PRO A 198 13.91 9.88 -14.00
CA PRO A 198 14.17 10.17 -15.41
C PRO A 198 13.22 11.25 -15.95
N GLU A 199 13.67 11.99 -16.96
CA GLU A 199 12.82 12.99 -17.61
C GLU A 199 11.49 12.36 -18.08
N GLY A 200 10.38 13.00 -17.73
CA GLY A 200 9.04 12.52 -18.06
C GLY A 200 8.51 11.37 -17.18
N PHE A 201 9.28 10.87 -16.22
CA PHE A 201 8.81 9.87 -15.28
C PHE A 201 7.76 10.49 -14.34
N LYS A 202 6.56 9.96 -14.38
CA LYS A 202 5.46 10.32 -13.49
C LYS A 202 4.69 9.06 -13.11
N ILE A 203 4.34 8.95 -11.86
CA ILE A 203 3.39 7.95 -11.37
C ILE A 203 2.10 8.65 -10.92
N PRO A 204 0.95 7.98 -11.03
CA PRO A 204 -0.29 8.46 -10.40
C PRO A 204 -0.08 8.66 -8.89
N ASP A 205 -0.92 9.47 -8.25
CA ASP A 205 -0.90 9.55 -6.79
C ASP A 205 -0.95 8.16 -6.17
N PRO A 206 0.08 7.75 -5.40
CA PRO A 206 0.21 6.37 -4.97
C PRO A 206 -0.89 5.95 -4.00
N PRO A 207 -1.15 4.64 -3.89
CA PRO A 207 -2.00 4.08 -2.85
C PRO A 207 -1.50 4.44 -1.45
N ILE A 208 -2.40 4.52 -0.48
CA ILE A 208 -2.03 4.63 0.92
C ILE A 208 -1.34 3.33 1.35
N VAL A 209 -0.19 3.45 2.01
CA VAL A 209 0.58 2.30 2.48
C VAL A 209 0.38 2.11 3.97
N VAL A 210 0.01 0.90 4.38
CA VAL A 210 0.11 0.41 5.76
C VAL A 210 1.18 -0.67 5.78
N ASP A 211 2.30 -0.38 6.42
CA ASP A 211 3.44 -1.29 6.54
C ASP A 211 3.66 -1.67 7.99
N TYR A 212 3.92 -2.96 8.24
CA TYR A 212 4.47 -3.35 9.52
C TYR A 212 5.66 -4.29 9.34
N SER A 213 6.74 -3.99 10.04
CA SER A 213 8.06 -4.59 9.82
C SER A 213 8.79 -4.84 11.13
N ALA A 214 9.80 -5.69 11.10
CA ALA A 214 10.69 -5.88 12.24
C ALA A 214 12.07 -5.31 11.93
N GLN A 215 12.57 -4.41 12.80
CA GLN A 215 13.89 -3.83 12.60
C GLN A 215 15.03 -4.85 12.65
N ASN A 216 14.88 -5.92 13.42
CA ASN A 216 15.85 -7.00 13.54
C ASN A 216 15.65 -8.15 12.54
N ASP A 217 14.79 -7.97 11.55
CA ASP A 217 14.62 -8.90 10.45
C ASP A 217 15.78 -8.78 9.45
N GLY A 218 16.41 -9.90 9.09
CA GLY A 218 17.46 -9.93 8.08
C GLY A 218 17.04 -9.48 6.68
N TRP A 219 15.72 -9.45 6.40
CA TRP A 219 15.15 -9.03 5.13
C TRP A 219 14.66 -7.58 5.12
N SER A 220 14.82 -6.83 6.22
CA SER A 220 14.34 -5.44 6.31
C SER A 220 15.30 -4.40 5.72
N ASP A 221 16.27 -4.79 4.93
CA ASP A 221 17.16 -3.85 4.24
C ASP A 221 16.39 -3.00 3.23
N GLY A 222 16.67 -1.68 3.24
CA GLY A 222 16.03 -0.70 2.37
C GLY A 222 14.77 -0.05 2.96
N HIS A 223 14.35 -0.43 4.19
CA HIS A 223 13.19 0.20 4.83
C HIS A 223 13.43 1.69 5.10
N GLU A 224 14.65 2.11 5.44
CA GLU A 224 15.01 3.52 5.57
C GLU A 224 14.74 4.29 4.29
N VAL A 225 15.12 3.71 3.14
CA VAL A 225 14.88 4.34 1.82
C VAL A 225 13.39 4.43 1.52
N LEU A 226 12.62 3.40 1.84
CA LEU A 226 11.17 3.42 1.64
C LEU A 226 10.51 4.51 2.51
N TYR A 227 10.79 4.52 3.81
CA TYR A 227 10.15 5.45 4.75
C TYR A 227 10.56 6.91 4.50
N ASP A 228 11.87 7.17 4.41
CA ASP A 228 12.40 8.52 4.13
C ASP A 228 11.97 9.00 2.74
N GLY A 229 11.98 8.12 1.75
CA GLY A 229 11.56 8.44 0.40
C GLY A 229 10.07 8.76 0.29
N MET A 230 9.20 8.00 0.96
CA MET A 230 7.76 8.29 1.03
C MET A 230 7.51 9.64 1.70
N ASN A 231 8.22 9.93 2.80
CA ASN A 231 8.15 11.23 3.48
C ASN A 231 8.61 12.36 2.55
N ALA A 232 9.76 12.23 1.88
CA ALA A 232 10.32 13.25 0.99
C ALA A 232 9.45 13.51 -0.25
N LYS A 233 8.83 12.48 -0.80
CA LYS A 233 7.90 12.58 -1.95
C LYS A 233 6.48 12.98 -1.52
N LYS A 234 6.23 13.16 -0.22
CA LYS A 234 4.91 13.51 0.31
C LYS A 234 3.83 12.48 -0.07
N TYR A 235 4.17 11.20 0.11
CA TYR A 235 3.27 10.06 -0.04
C TYR A 235 2.87 9.54 1.34
N LEU A 236 1.65 9.06 1.50
CA LEU A 236 1.19 8.59 2.80
C LEU A 236 1.63 7.16 3.07
N LEU A 237 2.46 7.00 4.10
CA LEU A 237 2.81 5.73 4.69
C LEU A 237 2.47 5.77 6.18
N MET A 238 1.71 4.79 6.65
CA MET A 238 1.53 4.46 8.06
C MET A 238 2.40 3.25 8.35
N GLY A 239 3.45 3.43 9.14
CA GLY A 239 4.42 2.39 9.43
C GLY A 239 4.42 1.99 10.88
N PHE A 240 4.68 0.69 11.13
CA PHE A 240 4.79 0.11 12.47
C PHE A 240 5.98 -0.84 12.49
N TRP A 241 6.74 -0.86 13.57
CA TRP A 241 7.84 -1.81 13.71
C TRP A 241 8.05 -2.29 15.14
N GLY A 242 8.77 -3.40 15.26
CA GLY A 242 9.17 -4.02 16.52
C GLY A 242 10.27 -5.04 16.32
N ALA A 243 10.86 -5.53 17.42
CA ALA A 243 11.96 -6.50 17.40
C ALA A 243 11.44 -7.94 17.49
N PHE A 244 10.71 -8.43 16.49
CA PHE A 244 10.10 -9.76 16.46
C PHE A 244 10.62 -10.66 15.33
N GLY A 245 11.65 -10.22 14.60
CA GLY A 245 12.24 -10.98 13.48
C GLY A 245 11.31 -11.12 12.29
N HIS A 246 11.59 -12.08 11.42
CA HIS A 246 10.77 -12.34 10.23
C HIS A 246 9.48 -13.10 10.58
N ALA A 247 8.57 -12.44 11.31
CA ALA A 247 7.29 -13.01 11.71
C ALA A 247 6.14 -12.35 10.96
N ASN A 248 5.12 -13.12 10.60
CA ASN A 248 3.94 -12.67 9.87
C ASN A 248 2.74 -12.35 10.77
N ASN A 249 2.94 -12.29 12.06
CA ASN A 249 1.89 -12.07 13.04
C ASN A 249 2.10 -10.72 13.74
N HIS A 250 1.29 -9.74 13.40
CA HIS A 250 1.34 -8.40 13.98
C HIS A 250 1.03 -8.37 15.50
N ALA A 251 0.49 -9.43 16.09
CA ALA A 251 0.37 -9.55 17.54
C ALA A 251 1.73 -9.46 18.25
N GLN A 252 2.82 -9.71 17.55
CA GLN A 252 4.17 -9.52 18.06
C GLN A 252 4.52 -8.04 18.28
N ILE A 253 3.80 -7.10 17.63
CA ILE A 253 3.95 -5.66 17.84
C ILE A 253 2.99 -5.21 18.95
N ALA A 254 3.05 -5.81 20.13
CA ALA A 254 2.05 -5.65 21.19
C ALA A 254 1.69 -4.20 21.53
N LYS A 255 2.65 -3.26 21.41
CA LYS A 255 2.42 -1.84 21.71
C LYS A 255 1.51 -1.16 20.68
N TYR A 256 1.68 -1.45 19.39
CA TYR A 256 0.98 -0.76 18.29
C TYR A 256 -0.05 -1.65 17.57
N ASN A 257 -0.27 -2.88 18.04
CA ASN A 257 -1.20 -3.81 17.41
C ASN A 257 -2.60 -3.22 17.22
N ASP A 258 -3.10 -2.54 18.24
CA ASP A 258 -4.45 -1.95 18.21
C ASP A 258 -4.54 -0.82 17.17
N LEU A 259 -3.45 -0.05 16.97
CA LEU A 259 -3.40 1.00 15.96
C LEU A 259 -3.40 0.45 14.53
N ILE A 260 -2.77 -0.70 14.29
CA ILE A 260 -2.81 -1.37 12.98
C ILE A 260 -4.25 -1.71 12.60
N HIS A 261 -5.03 -2.23 13.57
CA HIS A 261 -6.43 -2.59 13.35
C HIS A 261 -7.40 -1.40 13.34
N SER A 262 -7.01 -0.27 13.94
CA SER A 262 -7.88 0.92 14.01
C SER A 262 -7.99 1.69 12.70
N PHE A 263 -7.12 1.42 11.72
CA PHE A 263 -7.18 2.08 10.42
C PHE A 263 -8.02 1.27 9.45
N ASP A 264 -9.13 1.85 8.99
CA ASP A 264 -10.00 1.24 7.99
C ASP A 264 -9.41 1.43 6.58
N LEU A 265 -8.52 0.51 6.19
CA LEU A 265 -7.95 0.51 4.84
C LEU A 265 -9.02 0.30 3.76
N PHE A 266 -10.07 -0.49 4.05
CA PHE A 266 -11.16 -0.77 3.12
C PHE A 266 -12.12 0.41 2.91
N GLY A 267 -12.08 1.42 3.78
CA GLY A 267 -12.76 2.69 3.60
C GLY A 267 -12.08 3.65 2.62
N VAL A 268 -10.79 3.40 2.31
CA VAL A 268 -10.02 4.23 1.36
C VAL A 268 -10.47 3.97 -0.06
N LYS A 269 -10.71 5.03 -0.84
CA LYS A 269 -11.13 4.92 -2.24
C LYS A 269 -10.13 5.60 -3.18
N LYS A 270 -9.97 5.03 -4.37
CA LYS A 270 -9.11 5.58 -5.43
C LYS A 270 -9.59 6.94 -5.94
N ASN A 271 -10.91 7.15 -5.95
CA ASN A 271 -11.54 8.40 -6.40
C ASN A 271 -11.82 9.38 -5.26
N GLU A 272 -11.08 9.32 -4.17
CA GLU A 272 -11.21 10.22 -3.02
C GLU A 272 -9.85 10.77 -2.63
N ALA A 273 -9.80 12.06 -2.33
CA ALA A 273 -8.60 12.73 -1.88
C ALA A 273 -8.16 12.19 -0.51
N TYR A 274 -6.85 12.22 -0.25
CA TYR A 274 -6.30 11.91 1.06
C TYR A 274 -5.16 12.89 1.44
N PRO A 275 -4.92 13.13 2.73
CA PRO A 275 -3.79 13.90 3.20
C PRO A 275 -2.56 13.02 3.34
N ALA A 276 -1.43 13.39 2.77
CA ALA A 276 -0.14 12.83 3.14
C ALA A 276 0.42 13.64 4.31
N PHE A 277 0.60 12.97 5.45
CA PHE A 277 1.24 13.55 6.62
C PHE A 277 2.74 13.27 6.55
N THR A 278 3.55 14.33 6.66
CA THR A 278 5.00 14.23 6.68
C THR A 278 5.57 15.03 7.85
N ASN A 279 6.78 14.70 8.29
CA ASN A 279 7.48 15.38 9.37
C ASN A 279 6.66 15.49 10.67
N ALA A 280 5.83 14.48 10.97
CA ALA A 280 4.95 14.53 12.13
C ALA A 280 5.74 14.44 13.45
N SER A 281 5.41 15.32 14.40
CA SER A 281 6.09 15.40 15.71
C SER A 281 5.86 14.19 16.60
N THR A 282 4.88 13.35 16.27
CA THR A 282 4.56 12.12 16.99
C THR A 282 5.21 10.88 16.39
N ASN A 283 5.92 11.01 15.28
CA ASN A 283 6.63 9.88 14.67
C ASN A 283 7.81 9.47 15.54
N ASP A 284 7.97 8.16 15.73
CA ASP A 284 9.15 7.62 16.39
C ASP A 284 10.35 7.63 15.43
N PRO A 285 11.59 7.74 15.93
CA PRO A 285 12.79 7.64 15.12
C PRO A 285 12.86 6.27 14.42
N LEU A 286 13.23 6.26 13.13
CA LEU A 286 13.39 5.02 12.38
C LEU A 286 14.53 4.18 12.96
N PRO A 287 14.36 2.87 13.14
CA PRO A 287 15.39 1.99 13.66
C PRO A 287 16.40 1.55 12.58
N TRP A 288 16.08 1.74 11.30
CA TRP A 288 16.97 1.41 10.19
C TRP A 288 17.84 2.62 9.78
N PRO A 289 19.05 2.38 9.31
CA PRO A 289 19.79 1.10 9.33
C PRO A 289 20.54 0.86 10.65
N SER A 290 20.62 1.83 11.56
CA SER A 290 21.64 1.88 12.61
C SER A 290 21.21 1.32 13.97
N ASP A 291 19.91 1.21 14.26
CA ASP A 291 19.36 0.77 15.57
C ASP A 291 18.53 -0.51 15.46
N ARG A 292 18.89 -1.39 14.53
CA ARG A 292 18.16 -2.64 14.25
C ARG A 292 18.10 -3.62 15.43
N ASP A 293 19.06 -3.53 16.36
CA ASP A 293 19.11 -4.36 17.56
C ASP A 293 18.24 -3.81 18.71
N SER A 294 17.70 -2.61 18.56
CA SER A 294 16.76 -2.02 19.51
C SER A 294 15.56 -2.94 19.76
N LYS A 295 15.08 -2.94 20.99
CA LYS A 295 13.83 -3.62 21.38
C LYS A 295 12.62 -2.68 21.36
N ALA A 296 12.82 -1.42 21.04
CA ALA A 296 11.75 -0.44 20.98
C ALA A 296 10.87 -0.68 19.75
N ALA A 297 9.57 -0.80 19.99
CA ALA A 297 8.58 -0.71 18.93
C ALA A 297 8.33 0.77 18.61
N GLY A 298 8.02 1.07 17.35
CA GLY A 298 7.78 2.42 16.89
C GLY A 298 6.71 2.50 15.81
N GLN A 299 6.37 3.73 15.45
CA GLN A 299 5.38 4.01 14.42
C GLN A 299 5.66 5.32 13.67
N VAL A 300 5.09 5.43 12.48
CA VAL A 300 5.02 6.64 11.66
C VAL A 300 3.58 6.85 11.23
N ASN A 301 3.05 8.05 11.46
CA ASN A 301 1.73 8.54 11.03
C ASN A 301 0.52 7.75 11.56
N ALA A 302 0.69 6.83 12.51
CA ALA A 302 -0.35 5.92 12.98
C ALA A 302 -1.57 6.61 13.61
N PHE A 303 -1.38 7.82 14.13
CA PHE A 303 -2.40 8.50 14.91
C PHE A 303 -3.35 9.37 14.08
N PHE A 304 -3.04 9.65 12.83
CA PHE A 304 -3.84 10.57 12.00
C PHE A 304 -5.08 9.88 11.42
N ARG A 305 -6.19 10.63 11.40
CA ARG A 305 -7.47 10.27 10.78
C ARG A 305 -8.02 11.47 10.03
N TRP A 306 -8.78 11.21 8.98
CA TRP A 306 -9.38 12.26 8.17
C TRP A 306 -10.72 11.83 7.58
N GLU A 307 -11.47 12.81 7.10
CA GLU A 307 -12.70 12.62 6.36
C GLU A 307 -12.83 13.76 5.35
N VAL A 308 -12.98 13.44 4.07
CA VAL A 308 -13.24 14.44 3.02
C VAL A 308 -14.67 14.90 3.14
N ILE A 309 -14.87 16.21 3.31
CA ILE A 309 -16.19 16.85 3.45
C ILE A 309 -16.65 17.39 2.11
N LYS A 310 -15.70 17.99 1.34
CA LYS A 310 -15.99 18.68 0.11
C LYS A 310 -14.80 18.62 -0.84
N ASP A 311 -15.05 18.31 -2.11
CA ASP A 311 -14.07 18.39 -3.18
C ASP A 311 -14.74 18.98 -4.42
N GLU A 312 -14.73 20.31 -4.53
CA GLU A 312 -15.32 21.09 -5.62
C GLU A 312 -14.22 21.88 -6.36
N GLU A 313 -14.53 22.43 -7.51
CA GLU A 313 -13.57 23.11 -8.38
C GLU A 313 -12.79 24.23 -7.67
N ASN A 314 -13.45 25.03 -6.83
CA ASN A 314 -12.87 26.20 -6.17
C ASN A 314 -12.74 26.08 -4.66
N GLU A 315 -13.22 25.00 -4.07
CA GLU A 315 -13.24 24.79 -2.63
C GLU A 315 -13.02 23.31 -2.29
N PHE A 316 -12.12 23.07 -1.30
CA PHE A 316 -11.89 21.75 -0.77
C PHE A 316 -11.92 21.80 0.77
N GLU A 317 -12.62 20.85 1.39
CA GLU A 317 -12.71 20.73 2.84
C GLU A 317 -12.44 19.30 3.29
N ILE A 318 -11.62 19.16 4.33
CA ILE A 318 -11.28 17.88 4.92
C ILE A 318 -11.18 18.02 6.45
N THR A 319 -11.83 17.14 7.19
CA THR A 319 -11.60 17.04 8.63
C THR A 319 -10.27 16.33 8.87
N LEU A 320 -9.41 16.92 9.70
CA LEU A 320 -8.18 16.30 10.18
C LEU A 320 -8.23 16.17 11.70
N ARG A 321 -7.89 15.01 12.22
CA ARG A 321 -7.84 14.77 13.67
C ARG A 321 -6.86 13.67 14.03
N LEU A 322 -6.53 13.56 15.28
CA LEU A 322 -5.88 12.37 15.83
C LEU A 322 -6.94 11.37 16.30
N ILE A 323 -6.55 10.10 16.28
CA ILE A 323 -7.35 9.04 16.92
C ILE A 323 -7.51 9.33 18.42
N ASN A 324 -8.64 8.98 18.98
CA ASN A 324 -8.93 9.12 20.40
C ASN A 324 -9.51 7.81 20.98
N GLU A 325 -9.69 7.74 22.30
CA GLU A 325 -10.17 6.54 23.00
C GLU A 325 -11.60 6.11 22.61
N SER A 326 -12.41 7.01 22.04
CA SER A 326 -13.74 6.65 21.54
C SER A 326 -13.70 5.95 20.18
N ASP A 327 -12.64 6.12 19.41
CA ASP A 327 -12.46 5.44 18.13
C ASP A 327 -12.04 3.98 18.33
N TRP A 328 -11.10 3.76 19.27
CA TRP A 328 -10.51 2.46 19.47
C TRP A 328 -9.82 2.35 20.84
N GLN A 329 -10.00 1.25 21.53
CA GLN A 329 -9.23 0.95 22.73
C GLN A 329 -7.83 0.48 22.36
N THR A 330 -6.82 1.17 22.83
CA THR A 330 -5.42 0.88 22.51
C THR A 330 -4.57 0.78 23.78
N ARG A 331 -3.44 0.06 23.67
CA ARG A 331 -2.41 -0.01 24.71
C ARG A 331 -1.38 1.11 24.60
N VAL A 332 -1.49 1.93 23.58
CA VAL A 332 -0.61 3.09 23.35
C VAL A 332 -1.25 4.30 23.98
N GLU A 333 -0.45 5.11 24.67
CA GLU A 333 -0.88 6.43 25.07
C GLU A 333 -1.12 7.28 23.82
N LEU A 334 -2.34 7.77 23.68
CA LEU A 334 -2.73 8.55 22.50
C LEU A 334 -2.29 10.00 22.67
N PRO A 335 -1.57 10.58 21.69
CA PRO A 335 -1.17 11.98 21.73
C PRO A 335 -2.38 12.88 21.66
N LYS A 336 -2.38 13.97 22.43
CA LYS A 336 -3.44 14.98 22.41
C LYS A 336 -3.30 15.93 21.21
N GLU A 337 -2.07 16.13 20.75
CA GLU A 337 -1.71 17.00 19.64
C GLU A 337 -0.49 16.44 18.90
N SER A 338 -0.42 16.67 17.61
CA SER A 338 0.73 16.43 16.75
C SER A 338 0.84 17.55 15.73
N THR A 339 2.05 18.01 15.45
CA THR A 339 2.30 18.87 14.29
C THR A 339 2.72 18.01 13.12
N ALA A 340 2.23 18.31 11.91
CA ALA A 340 2.64 17.64 10.69
C ALA A 340 2.59 18.61 9.49
N ASP A 341 3.37 18.32 8.48
CA ASP A 341 3.17 18.92 7.16
C ASP A 341 2.07 18.12 6.45
N VAL A 342 1.06 18.81 5.94
CA VAL A 342 -0.11 18.22 5.30
C VAL A 342 -0.12 18.54 3.82
N THR A 343 0.03 17.52 2.98
CA THR A 343 -0.04 17.64 1.52
C THR A 343 -1.28 16.93 1.00
N MET A 344 -2.11 17.64 0.25
CA MET A 344 -3.28 17.00 -0.36
C MET A 344 -2.88 16.19 -1.59
N ARG A 345 -3.38 14.98 -1.68
CA ARG A 345 -3.13 14.04 -2.76
C ARG A 345 -4.44 13.55 -3.35
N ARG A 346 -4.42 13.09 -4.59
CA ARG A 346 -5.54 12.45 -5.27
C ARG A 346 -6.82 13.30 -5.30
N LEU A 347 -6.66 14.64 -5.38
CA LEU A 347 -7.78 15.57 -5.52
C LEU A 347 -8.60 15.27 -6.79
N GLN A 348 -9.91 15.24 -6.69
CA GLN A 348 -10.80 14.86 -7.80
C GLN A 348 -11.27 16.08 -8.59
N ASN A 349 -11.79 17.09 -7.90
CA ASN A 349 -12.37 18.29 -8.52
C ASN A 349 -11.56 19.55 -8.23
N PHE A 350 -11.04 19.70 -7.02
CA PHE A 350 -10.14 20.79 -6.64
C PHE A 350 -8.75 20.56 -7.25
N LYS A 351 -8.52 21.10 -8.45
CA LYS A 351 -7.27 20.92 -9.20
C LYS A 351 -6.62 22.28 -9.47
N PRO A 352 -5.80 22.79 -8.54
CA PRO A 352 -5.04 24.01 -8.78
C PRO A 352 -3.95 23.77 -9.82
N ASN A 353 -3.65 24.81 -10.60
CA ASN A 353 -2.54 24.80 -11.53
C ASN A 353 -1.25 25.20 -10.84
N ASP A 354 -0.11 24.88 -11.45
CA ASP A 354 1.18 25.34 -10.97
C ASP A 354 1.23 26.87 -10.94
N GLY A 355 1.62 27.41 -9.78
CA GLY A 355 1.67 28.84 -9.52
C GLY A 355 0.40 29.43 -8.92
N ASP A 356 -0.71 28.68 -8.83
CA ASP A 356 -1.91 29.16 -8.15
C ASP A 356 -1.63 29.36 -6.66
N GLU A 357 -2.07 30.52 -6.14
CA GLU A 357 -2.10 30.82 -4.70
C GLU A 357 -3.40 30.30 -4.12
N ILE A 358 -3.29 29.41 -3.11
CA ILE A 358 -4.39 28.74 -2.47
C ILE A 358 -4.50 29.25 -1.03
N ALA A 359 -5.59 29.91 -0.70
CA ALA A 359 -5.88 30.27 0.68
C ALA A 359 -6.29 29.06 1.48
N TRP A 360 -5.82 28.94 2.73
CA TRP A 360 -6.22 27.88 3.63
C TRP A 360 -6.59 28.40 5.03
N GLU A 361 -7.48 27.67 5.69
CA GLU A 361 -7.92 27.91 7.06
C GLU A 361 -8.03 26.60 7.84
N TYR A 362 -7.58 26.57 9.09
CA TYR A 362 -7.71 25.47 10.04
C TYR A 362 -7.87 26.00 11.47
N GLY A 363 -9.09 26.01 12.00
CA GLY A 363 -9.40 26.69 13.25
C GLY A 363 -9.09 28.19 13.14
N ASP A 364 -8.25 28.69 14.05
CA ASP A 364 -7.79 30.09 14.04
C ASP A 364 -6.56 30.33 13.12
N ALA A 365 -5.92 29.25 12.67
CA ALA A 365 -4.78 29.33 11.77
C ALA A 365 -5.23 29.50 10.32
N LYS A 366 -4.54 30.35 9.57
CA LYS A 366 -4.79 30.60 8.15
C LYS A 366 -3.55 31.07 7.43
N GLY A 367 -3.54 30.94 6.13
CA GLY A 367 -2.42 31.37 5.29
C GLY A 367 -2.69 31.12 3.82
N ASN A 368 -1.64 31.26 3.03
CA ASN A 368 -1.63 30.91 1.62
C ASN A 368 -0.51 29.90 1.35
N VAL A 369 -0.73 29.04 0.37
CA VAL A 369 0.27 28.12 -0.17
C VAL A 369 0.25 28.19 -1.69
N THR A 370 1.39 28.00 -2.31
CA THR A 370 1.49 27.98 -3.77
C THR A 370 1.47 26.55 -4.27
N CYS A 371 0.66 26.24 -5.26
CA CYS A 371 0.69 24.97 -5.96
C CYS A 371 1.98 24.83 -6.78
N LYS A 372 2.67 23.72 -6.63
CA LYS A 372 3.85 23.39 -7.41
C LYS A 372 3.83 21.89 -7.78
N ASP A 373 4.07 21.59 -9.05
CA ASP A 373 4.00 20.21 -9.58
C ASP A 373 2.66 19.51 -9.28
N GLY A 374 1.57 20.30 -9.24
CA GLY A 374 0.21 19.82 -8.98
C GLY A 374 -0.08 19.50 -7.50
N ILE A 375 0.84 19.86 -6.57
CA ILE A 375 0.66 19.63 -5.12
C ILE A 375 0.89 20.92 -4.33
N PHE A 376 0.30 20.99 -3.15
CA PHE A 376 0.48 22.06 -2.19
C PHE A 376 0.51 21.51 -0.77
N THR A 377 1.23 22.16 0.13
CA THR A 377 1.50 21.67 1.48
C THR A 377 1.27 22.78 2.51
N VAL A 378 0.49 22.50 3.54
CA VAL A 378 0.43 23.33 4.74
C VAL A 378 1.42 22.75 5.74
N GLU A 379 2.45 23.52 6.06
CA GLU A 379 3.54 23.08 6.93
C GLU A 379 3.18 23.27 8.42
N LYS A 380 3.65 22.32 9.24
CA LYS A 380 3.56 22.37 10.72
C LYS A 380 2.17 22.62 11.27
N LEU A 381 1.15 22.05 10.64
CA LEU A 381 -0.22 22.16 11.09
C LEU A 381 -0.39 21.41 12.43
N ALA A 382 -0.91 22.09 13.46
CA ALA A 382 -1.17 21.49 14.77
C ALA A 382 -2.53 20.75 14.74
N ILE A 383 -2.49 19.42 14.79
CA ILE A 383 -3.66 18.55 14.69
C ILE A 383 -3.95 17.93 16.07
N THR A 384 -5.19 18.03 16.52
CA THR A 384 -5.62 17.54 17.85
C THR A 384 -6.60 16.37 17.75
N GLN A 385 -6.92 15.74 18.87
CA GLN A 385 -7.93 14.68 18.94
C GLN A 385 -9.35 15.16 18.62
N SER A 386 -9.70 16.41 18.99
CA SER A 386 -10.98 17.00 18.63
C SER A 386 -11.10 17.28 17.13
N GLY A 387 -9.97 17.47 16.50
CA GLY A 387 -9.89 17.78 15.07
C GLY A 387 -10.45 19.15 14.69
N CYS A 388 -10.29 19.47 13.43
CA CYS A 388 -10.88 20.66 12.80
C CYS A 388 -10.98 20.41 11.28
N ILE A 389 -11.77 21.24 10.61
CA ILE A 389 -11.85 21.22 9.15
C ILE A 389 -10.70 22.08 8.60
N LEU A 390 -9.89 21.49 7.73
CA LEU A 390 -8.95 22.22 6.90
C LEU A 390 -9.64 22.55 5.58
N LYS A 391 -9.73 23.86 5.30
CA LYS A 391 -10.38 24.41 4.11
C LYS A 391 -9.35 25.00 3.18
N PHE A 392 -9.59 24.83 1.89
CA PHE A 392 -8.81 25.43 0.82
C PHE A 392 -9.73 26.16 -0.17
N ASN A 393 -9.31 27.32 -0.63
CA ASN A 393 -10.01 28.14 -1.62
C ASN A 393 -9.02 28.65 -2.67
N LYS A 394 -9.44 28.61 -3.96
CA LYS A 394 -8.73 29.24 -5.07
C LYS A 394 -9.16 30.70 -5.22
#